data_ee38309403da8e79652c02ec3e5104ce
#
_entry.id   ee38309403da8e79652c02ec3e5104ce
#
_cell.length_a   1.000
_cell.length_b   1.000
_cell.length_c   1.000
_cell.angle_alpha   90.00
_cell.angle_beta   90.00
_cell.angle_gamma   90.00
#
_symmetry.space_group_name_H-M   'P 1'
#
loop_
_entity.id
_entity.type
_entity.pdbx_description
1 polymer ?
#
loop_
_entity_poly.entity_id
_entity_poly.type
_entity_poly.pdbx_seq_one_letter_code
_entity_poly.pdbx_strand_id
1 'polypeptide(L)'
;ETGLKTATEVANKDHVKLALEHDIDMLWIGARSTVSPFIIQEIADELEGTDKIVLVKNPVNPDLALWIGAIERLQRANIKNLGVIHRGFSTYEKTKYRNIPEWQLVIELQNKFPLLPLICDPSHITGKRDLIFDVSQTALDLNFDGLMIETHCTPDEAWSDAAQQVTPAQLVQIMKDLRIRKTSVAEEDYLSQLGTLRSHIDILDDQLLDLLKKRMEIAEEIGKLKKANNVA
;
A
#
# COMPACT_ATOMS: atom_id res chain seq x y z
N GLU A 1 -2.83 21.93 -22.31
CA GLU A 1 -1.55 22.38 -22.90
C GLU A 1 -0.45 21.31 -22.78
N THR A 2 -0.42 20.53 -21.70
CA THR A 2 0.62 19.50 -21.44
C THR A 2 0.24 18.13 -21.98
N GLY A 3 -1.03 17.85 -22.24
CA GLY A 3 -1.55 16.53 -22.61
C GLY A 3 -1.58 15.52 -21.46
N LEU A 4 -1.27 15.95 -20.23
CA LEU A 4 -1.36 15.10 -19.04
C LEU A 4 -2.82 14.98 -18.59
N LYS A 5 -3.18 13.80 -18.06
CA LYS A 5 -4.46 13.59 -17.40
C LYS A 5 -4.55 14.37 -16.09
N THR A 6 -5.75 14.82 -15.78
CA THR A 6 -6.06 15.53 -14.53
C THR A 6 -6.57 14.58 -13.47
N ALA A 7 -6.25 14.86 -12.20
CA ALA A 7 -6.73 14.08 -11.07
C ALA A 7 -7.06 14.99 -9.88
N THR A 8 -8.07 14.64 -9.07
CA THR A 8 -8.43 15.40 -7.88
C THR A 8 -8.98 14.51 -6.76
N GLU A 9 -8.84 14.97 -5.51
CA GLU A 9 -9.49 14.33 -4.35
C GLU A 9 -10.98 14.68 -4.31
N VAL A 10 -11.80 13.68 -4.01
CA VAL A 10 -13.22 13.85 -3.71
C VAL A 10 -13.53 13.33 -2.31
N ALA A 11 -14.27 14.13 -1.53
CA ALA A 11 -14.61 13.81 -0.14
C ALA A 11 -16.12 13.58 0.07
N ASN A 12 -16.94 13.91 -0.91
CA ASN A 12 -18.39 13.79 -0.89
C ASN A 12 -18.95 13.84 -2.32
N LYS A 13 -20.26 13.65 -2.47
CA LYS A 13 -20.95 13.66 -3.78
C LYS A 13 -20.87 15.01 -4.51
N ASP A 14 -20.83 16.14 -3.79
CA ASP A 14 -20.77 17.46 -4.43
C ASP A 14 -19.42 17.71 -5.08
N HIS A 15 -18.33 17.21 -4.47
CA HIS A 15 -17.01 17.22 -5.09
C HIS A 15 -16.97 16.33 -6.35
N VAL A 16 -17.70 15.20 -6.36
CA VAL A 16 -17.80 14.34 -7.55
C VAL A 16 -18.51 15.10 -8.69
N LYS A 17 -19.65 15.76 -8.41
CA LYS A 17 -20.37 16.56 -9.41
C LYS A 17 -19.48 17.62 -10.04
N LEU A 18 -18.79 18.40 -9.22
CA LEU A 18 -17.86 19.43 -9.72
C LEU A 18 -16.73 18.82 -10.58
N ALA A 19 -16.18 17.69 -10.15
CA ALA A 19 -15.14 17.01 -10.91
C ALA A 19 -15.64 16.50 -12.27
N LEU A 20 -16.88 16.00 -12.33
CA LEU A 20 -17.54 15.58 -13.58
C LEU A 20 -17.85 16.79 -14.48
N GLU A 21 -18.37 17.87 -13.93
CA GLU A 21 -18.65 19.13 -14.66
C GLU A 21 -17.39 19.73 -15.29
N HIS A 22 -16.22 19.59 -14.62
CA HIS A 22 -14.94 20.07 -15.12
C HIS A 22 -14.13 19.02 -15.88
N ASP A 23 -14.76 17.90 -16.23
CA ASP A 23 -14.17 16.79 -17.01
C ASP A 23 -12.81 16.30 -16.45
N ILE A 24 -12.70 16.18 -15.13
CA ILE A 24 -11.52 15.59 -14.49
C ILE A 24 -11.42 14.12 -14.88
N ASP A 25 -10.23 13.67 -15.31
CA ASP A 25 -10.00 12.30 -15.82
C ASP A 25 -10.03 11.24 -14.72
N MET A 26 -9.50 11.57 -13.54
CA MET A 26 -9.30 10.64 -12.44
C MET A 26 -9.71 11.26 -11.11
N LEU A 27 -10.40 10.51 -10.27
CA LEU A 27 -10.78 10.93 -8.94
C LEU A 27 -10.20 9.97 -7.90
N TRP A 28 -9.73 10.48 -6.77
CA TRP A 28 -9.41 9.61 -5.66
C TRP A 28 -10.19 9.99 -4.39
N ILE A 29 -10.59 8.95 -3.65
CA ILE A 29 -11.25 9.10 -2.36
C ILE A 29 -10.19 9.15 -1.28
N GLY A 30 -10.17 10.23 -0.49
CA GLY A 30 -9.18 10.45 0.55
C GLY A 30 -9.32 9.47 1.72
N ALA A 31 -8.22 9.22 2.43
CA ALA A 31 -8.15 8.26 3.54
C ALA A 31 -9.16 8.54 4.66
N ARG A 32 -9.50 9.81 4.90
CA ARG A 32 -10.52 10.22 5.90
C ARG A 32 -11.94 9.93 5.43
N SER A 33 -12.19 10.00 4.12
CA SER A 33 -13.50 9.67 3.53
C SER A 33 -13.69 8.16 3.42
N THR A 34 -12.63 7.41 3.17
CA THR A 34 -12.66 5.93 3.06
C THR A 34 -13.18 5.26 4.33
N VAL A 35 -13.01 5.87 5.49
CA VAL A 35 -13.50 5.32 6.78
C VAL A 35 -15.01 5.37 6.93
N SER A 36 -15.74 6.12 6.09
CA SER A 36 -17.19 6.27 6.17
C SER A 36 -17.92 5.51 5.07
N PRO A 37 -18.59 4.38 5.38
CA PRO A 37 -19.37 3.65 4.40
C PRO A 37 -20.47 4.48 3.73
N PHE A 38 -21.03 5.46 4.45
CA PHE A 38 -22.07 6.36 3.93
C PHE A 38 -21.52 7.32 2.88
N ILE A 39 -20.35 7.93 3.13
CA ILE A 39 -19.69 8.81 2.17
C ILE A 39 -19.28 8.03 0.92
N ILE A 40 -18.73 6.81 1.09
CA ILE A 40 -18.40 5.94 -0.04
C ILE A 40 -19.63 5.63 -0.87
N GLN A 41 -20.78 5.34 -0.24
CA GLN A 41 -22.02 5.06 -0.95
C GLN A 41 -22.50 6.29 -1.74
N GLU A 42 -22.52 7.47 -1.13
CA GLU A 42 -22.90 8.71 -1.82
C GLU A 42 -22.01 9.02 -3.03
N ILE A 43 -20.71 8.77 -2.90
CA ILE A 43 -19.74 8.95 -4.00
C ILE A 43 -19.99 7.88 -5.08
N ALA A 44 -20.23 6.63 -4.69
CA ALA A 44 -20.48 5.54 -5.62
C ALA A 44 -21.77 5.78 -6.43
N ASP A 45 -22.84 6.23 -5.80
CA ASP A 45 -24.12 6.54 -6.44
C ASP A 45 -23.96 7.67 -7.48
N GLU A 46 -23.14 8.68 -7.18
CA GLU A 46 -22.89 9.80 -8.10
C GLU A 46 -21.97 9.43 -9.27
N LEU A 47 -21.12 8.42 -9.09
CA LEU A 47 -20.20 7.92 -10.13
C LEU A 47 -20.82 6.81 -11.00
N GLU A 48 -22.00 6.28 -10.64
CA GLU A 48 -22.65 5.21 -11.37
C GLU A 48 -22.85 5.60 -12.84
N GLY A 49 -22.46 4.71 -13.75
CA GLY A 49 -22.58 4.93 -15.21
C GLY A 49 -21.51 5.83 -15.81
N THR A 50 -20.56 6.33 -15.04
CA THR A 50 -19.39 7.06 -15.57
C THR A 50 -18.26 6.10 -15.95
N ASP A 51 -17.36 6.55 -16.82
CA ASP A 51 -16.15 5.84 -17.22
C ASP A 51 -14.87 6.38 -16.54
N LYS A 52 -15.04 7.26 -15.55
CA LYS A 52 -13.93 7.88 -14.84
C LYS A 52 -13.09 6.84 -14.08
N ILE A 53 -11.79 7.13 -13.97
CA ILE A 53 -10.88 6.33 -13.13
C ILE A 53 -11.08 6.75 -11.67
N VAL A 54 -11.34 5.79 -10.81
CA VAL A 54 -11.57 6.02 -9.38
C VAL A 54 -10.55 5.27 -8.55
N LEU A 55 -9.80 5.97 -7.73
CA LEU A 55 -8.82 5.40 -6.82
C LEU A 55 -9.28 5.57 -5.36
N VAL A 56 -9.05 4.57 -4.53
CA VAL A 56 -9.43 4.60 -3.10
C VAL A 56 -8.18 4.55 -2.24
N LYS A 57 -7.90 5.62 -1.49
CA LYS A 57 -6.83 5.58 -0.47
C LYS A 57 -7.21 4.62 0.66
N ASN A 58 -6.22 3.91 1.21
CA ASN A 58 -6.47 3.12 2.43
C ASN A 58 -6.99 4.00 3.57
N PRO A 59 -7.79 3.44 4.50
CA PRO A 59 -8.23 4.13 5.71
C PRO A 59 -7.04 4.68 6.51
N VAL A 60 -7.28 5.70 7.32
CA VAL A 60 -6.24 6.28 8.19
C VAL A 60 -5.68 5.23 9.16
N ASN A 61 -6.56 4.44 9.77
CA ASN A 61 -6.17 3.34 10.67
C ASN A 61 -5.95 2.04 9.89
N PRO A 62 -5.15 1.10 10.39
CA PRO A 62 -4.88 -0.19 9.74
C PRO A 62 -6.09 -1.13 9.82
N ASP A 63 -7.08 -0.89 8.98
CA ASP A 63 -8.31 -1.66 8.87
C ASP A 63 -8.52 -2.13 7.42
N LEU A 64 -8.09 -3.36 7.15
CA LEU A 64 -8.22 -3.97 5.82
C LEU A 64 -9.68 -4.23 5.45
N ALA A 65 -10.52 -4.63 6.41
CA ALA A 65 -11.93 -4.92 6.14
C ALA A 65 -12.69 -3.66 5.72
N LEU A 66 -12.39 -2.54 6.34
CA LEU A 66 -12.96 -1.24 5.97
C LEU A 66 -12.53 -0.80 4.57
N TRP A 67 -11.26 -1.00 4.21
CA TRP A 67 -10.76 -0.70 2.87
C TRP A 67 -11.42 -1.57 1.81
N ILE A 68 -11.49 -2.88 2.06
CA ILE A 68 -12.21 -3.83 1.19
C ILE A 68 -13.68 -3.43 1.04
N GLY A 69 -14.35 -3.07 2.13
CA GLY A 69 -15.74 -2.64 2.09
C GLY A 69 -15.98 -1.39 1.23
N ALA A 70 -15.01 -0.45 1.19
CA ALA A 70 -15.07 0.69 0.29
C ALA A 70 -14.94 0.27 -1.18
N ILE A 71 -13.96 -0.60 -1.49
CA ILE A 71 -13.74 -1.15 -2.84
C ILE A 71 -15.00 -1.89 -3.34
N GLU A 72 -15.56 -2.78 -2.52
CA GLU A 72 -16.75 -3.56 -2.88
C GLU A 72 -17.98 -2.69 -3.16
N ARG A 73 -18.17 -1.57 -2.43
CA ARG A 73 -19.28 -0.64 -2.70
C ARG A 73 -19.16 0.00 -4.07
N LEU A 74 -17.97 0.44 -4.43
CA LEU A 74 -17.69 1.02 -5.74
C LEU A 74 -17.85 -0.02 -6.86
N GLN A 75 -17.44 -1.26 -6.64
CA GLN A 75 -17.66 -2.36 -7.57
C GLN A 75 -19.17 -2.66 -7.77
N ARG A 76 -19.95 -2.66 -6.69
CA ARG A 76 -21.42 -2.84 -6.77
C ARG A 76 -22.13 -1.71 -7.53
N ALA A 77 -21.61 -0.49 -7.45
CA ALA A 77 -22.05 0.63 -8.28
C ALA A 77 -21.52 0.57 -9.73
N ASN A 78 -20.98 -0.57 -10.14
CA ASN A 78 -20.49 -0.85 -11.48
C ASN A 78 -19.39 0.12 -11.97
N ILE A 79 -18.57 0.63 -11.07
CA ILE A 79 -17.40 1.44 -11.41
C ILE A 79 -16.30 0.49 -11.94
N LYS A 80 -16.01 0.57 -13.24
CA LYS A 80 -15.14 -0.38 -13.95
C LYS A 80 -13.66 -0.06 -13.79
N ASN A 81 -13.31 1.23 -13.81
CA ASN A 81 -11.93 1.71 -13.77
C ASN A 81 -11.53 2.02 -12.32
N LEU A 82 -11.40 0.99 -11.50
CA LEU A 82 -11.13 1.10 -10.08
C LEU A 82 -9.68 0.72 -9.77
N GLY A 83 -9.05 1.46 -8.86
CA GLY A 83 -7.74 1.16 -8.29
C GLY A 83 -7.66 1.63 -6.85
N VAL A 84 -6.52 1.41 -6.21
CA VAL A 84 -6.29 1.80 -4.83
C VAL A 84 -4.98 2.55 -4.66
N ILE A 85 -4.92 3.40 -3.63
CA ILE A 85 -3.71 4.13 -3.24
C ILE A 85 -3.35 3.75 -1.82
N HIS A 86 -2.15 3.24 -1.65
CA HIS A 86 -1.56 2.98 -0.35
C HIS A 86 -0.73 4.18 0.10
N ARG A 87 -1.16 4.83 1.21
CA ARG A 87 -0.53 6.02 1.77
C ARG A 87 0.03 5.81 3.19
N GLY A 88 0.10 4.55 3.64
CA GLY A 88 0.44 4.18 5.01
C GLY A 88 -0.71 4.39 6.00
N PHE A 89 -0.50 3.93 7.21
CA PHE A 89 -1.48 3.97 8.29
C PHE A 89 -0.97 4.80 9.47
N SER A 90 -1.86 5.52 10.13
CA SER A 90 -1.49 6.24 11.34
C SER A 90 -1.17 5.27 12.48
N THR A 91 -0.20 5.65 13.30
CA THR A 91 0.19 4.91 14.49
C THR A 91 0.37 5.85 15.67
N TYR A 92 0.18 5.32 16.86
CA TYR A 92 0.49 6.03 18.10
C TYR A 92 2.01 6.10 18.35
N GLU A 93 2.75 5.12 17.87
CA GLU A 93 4.20 5.05 18.06
C GLU A 93 4.94 6.02 17.14
N LYS A 94 5.99 6.65 17.68
CA LYS A 94 6.89 7.49 16.88
C LYS A 94 7.85 6.59 16.09
N THR A 95 7.77 6.67 14.78
CA THR A 95 8.63 5.94 13.86
C THR A 95 9.39 6.91 12.95
N LYS A 96 10.24 6.37 12.07
CA LYS A 96 10.88 7.18 11.02
C LYS A 96 9.88 7.69 9.97
N TYR A 97 8.72 7.04 9.85
CA TYR A 97 7.65 7.38 8.93
C TYR A 97 6.58 8.24 9.61
N ARG A 98 5.90 9.07 8.83
CA ARG A 98 4.69 9.79 9.25
C ARG A 98 3.51 8.83 9.40
N ASN A 99 3.40 7.89 8.45
CA ASN A 99 2.41 6.82 8.47
C ASN A 99 3.13 5.50 8.19
N ILE A 100 2.93 4.49 9.04
CA ILE A 100 3.59 3.21 8.86
C ILE A 100 3.05 2.52 7.61
N PRO A 101 3.90 1.97 6.73
CA PRO A 101 3.41 1.35 5.49
C PRO A 101 2.62 0.07 5.70
N GLU A 102 2.83 -0.70 6.79
CA GLU A 102 2.13 -1.97 7.07
C GLU A 102 1.96 -2.82 5.78
N TRP A 103 3.07 -3.10 5.12
CA TRP A 103 3.10 -3.80 3.82
C TRP A 103 2.30 -5.09 3.81
N GLN A 104 2.21 -5.77 4.96
CA GLN A 104 1.44 -7.01 5.10
C GLN A 104 -0.03 -6.82 4.72
N LEU A 105 -0.67 -5.73 5.16
CA LEU A 105 -2.07 -5.43 4.83
C LEU A 105 -2.28 -5.22 3.33
N VAL A 106 -1.29 -4.61 2.68
CA VAL A 106 -1.34 -4.37 1.23
C VAL A 106 -1.17 -5.67 0.45
N ILE A 107 -0.25 -6.54 0.87
CA ILE A 107 -0.06 -7.86 0.28
C ILE A 107 -1.33 -8.70 0.43
N GLU A 108 -2.00 -8.65 1.58
CA GLU A 108 -3.29 -9.31 1.77
C GLU A 108 -4.37 -8.76 0.85
N LEU A 109 -4.39 -7.44 0.62
CA LEU A 109 -5.30 -6.82 -0.34
C LEU A 109 -5.03 -7.30 -1.77
N GLN A 110 -3.76 -7.32 -2.20
CA GLN A 110 -3.37 -7.82 -3.52
C GLN A 110 -3.78 -9.28 -3.73
N ASN A 111 -3.64 -10.12 -2.72
CA ASN A 111 -4.07 -11.52 -2.79
C ASN A 111 -5.59 -11.68 -2.98
N LYS A 112 -6.38 -10.75 -2.41
CA LYS A 112 -7.85 -10.76 -2.58
C LYS A 112 -8.30 -10.14 -3.90
N PHE A 113 -7.57 -9.14 -4.40
CA PHE A 113 -7.88 -8.40 -5.62
C PHE A 113 -6.66 -8.32 -6.56
N PRO A 114 -6.21 -9.44 -7.13
CA PRO A 114 -4.94 -9.52 -7.86
C PRO A 114 -4.90 -8.68 -9.15
N LEU A 115 -6.04 -8.24 -9.65
CA LEU A 115 -6.16 -7.42 -10.85
C LEU A 115 -6.44 -5.93 -10.56
N LEU A 116 -6.53 -5.56 -9.29
CA LEU A 116 -6.82 -4.19 -8.88
C LEU A 116 -5.53 -3.35 -8.91
N PRO A 117 -5.43 -2.31 -9.75
CA PRO A 117 -4.26 -1.44 -9.78
C PRO A 117 -3.94 -0.84 -8.41
N LEU A 118 -2.68 -0.93 -8.01
CA LEU A 118 -2.19 -0.49 -6.72
C LEU A 118 -1.12 0.60 -6.87
N ILE A 119 -1.40 1.78 -6.34
CA ILE A 119 -0.53 2.94 -6.36
C ILE A 119 0.04 3.17 -4.96
N CYS A 120 1.34 3.42 -4.85
CA CYS A 120 1.95 3.85 -3.58
C CYS A 120 2.03 5.37 -3.52
N ASP A 121 1.69 5.94 -2.36
CA ASP A 121 1.88 7.35 -2.02
C ASP A 121 3.03 7.48 -1.00
N PRO A 122 4.28 7.47 -1.46
CA PRO A 122 5.45 7.51 -0.57
C PRO A 122 5.56 8.84 0.16
N SER A 123 5.04 9.94 -0.40
CA SER A 123 5.06 11.26 0.25
C SER A 123 4.32 11.24 1.58
N HIS A 124 3.11 10.69 1.61
CA HIS A 124 2.33 10.58 2.83
C HIS A 124 2.83 9.48 3.78
N ILE A 125 3.43 8.39 3.26
CA ILE A 125 4.07 7.37 4.09
C ILE A 125 5.23 7.99 4.86
N THR A 126 6.13 8.66 4.17
CA THR A 126 7.37 9.14 4.77
C THR A 126 7.18 10.42 5.60
N GLY A 127 6.39 11.38 5.10
CA GLY A 127 6.32 12.73 5.65
C GLY A 127 7.63 13.50 5.52
N LYS A 128 8.61 12.96 4.79
CA LYS A 128 9.96 13.51 4.60
C LYS A 128 10.47 13.17 3.22
N ARG A 129 11.08 14.15 2.54
CA ARG A 129 11.54 13.99 1.15
C ARG A 129 12.71 13.03 0.97
N ASP A 130 13.57 12.90 1.96
CA ASP A 130 14.76 12.04 1.95
C ASP A 130 14.44 10.53 1.96
N LEU A 131 13.25 10.13 2.38
CA LEU A 131 12.82 8.73 2.44
C LEU A 131 11.94 8.30 1.24
N ILE A 132 11.55 9.25 0.36
CA ILE A 132 10.62 8.97 -0.74
C ILE A 132 11.19 7.90 -1.69
N PHE A 133 12.47 7.99 -2.04
CA PHE A 133 13.11 7.03 -2.94
C PHE A 133 13.02 5.60 -2.40
N ASP A 134 13.42 5.39 -1.14
CA ASP A 134 13.47 4.05 -0.53
C ASP A 134 12.07 3.41 -0.46
N VAL A 135 11.06 4.19 -0.07
CA VAL A 135 9.66 3.71 -0.02
C VAL A 135 9.13 3.44 -1.42
N SER A 136 9.46 4.30 -2.39
CA SER A 136 9.06 4.10 -3.79
C SER A 136 9.67 2.82 -4.36
N GLN A 137 10.97 2.57 -4.10
CA GLN A 137 11.64 1.35 -4.55
C GLN A 137 11.03 0.11 -3.88
N THR A 138 10.76 0.17 -2.57
CA THR A 138 10.12 -0.93 -1.85
C THR A 138 8.73 -1.24 -2.43
N ALA A 139 7.95 -0.23 -2.76
CA ALA A 139 6.64 -0.42 -3.38
C ALA A 139 6.76 -1.12 -4.75
N LEU A 140 7.69 -0.68 -5.60
CA LEU A 140 7.94 -1.34 -6.91
C LEU A 140 8.43 -2.78 -6.75
N ASP A 141 9.25 -3.05 -5.73
CA ASP A 141 9.73 -4.41 -5.40
C ASP A 141 8.58 -5.32 -4.91
N LEU A 142 7.50 -4.73 -4.37
CA LEU A 142 6.26 -5.40 -3.99
C LEU A 142 5.20 -5.41 -5.10
N ASN A 143 5.59 -5.14 -6.35
CA ASN A 143 4.74 -5.15 -7.54
C ASN A 143 3.59 -4.12 -7.51
N PHE A 144 3.83 -2.93 -6.97
CA PHE A 144 2.91 -1.82 -7.16
C PHE A 144 2.97 -1.32 -8.61
N ASP A 145 1.80 -0.93 -9.15
CA ASP A 145 1.65 -0.49 -10.54
C ASP A 145 2.08 0.96 -10.77
N GLY A 146 2.20 1.77 -9.71
CA GLY A 146 2.58 3.16 -9.85
C GLY A 146 2.82 3.89 -8.52
N LEU A 147 3.18 5.16 -8.65
CA LEU A 147 3.53 6.04 -7.55
C LEU A 147 2.72 7.35 -7.61
N MET A 148 2.35 7.89 -6.46
CA MET A 148 1.78 9.22 -6.29
C MET A 148 2.73 10.06 -5.44
N ILE A 149 3.44 11.02 -6.04
CA ILE A 149 4.51 11.80 -5.38
C ILE A 149 4.16 13.28 -5.42
N GLU A 150 4.15 13.93 -4.27
CA GLU A 150 3.91 15.37 -4.16
C GLU A 150 5.13 16.17 -4.63
N THR A 151 4.88 17.16 -5.49
CA THR A 151 5.93 17.94 -6.15
C THR A 151 5.59 19.43 -6.12
N HIS A 152 6.55 20.26 -5.76
CA HIS A 152 6.40 21.71 -5.74
C HIS A 152 7.69 22.38 -6.27
N CYS A 153 7.56 23.49 -6.98
CA CYS A 153 8.73 24.24 -7.49
C CYS A 153 9.64 24.74 -6.39
N THR A 154 9.07 25.15 -5.25
CA THR A 154 9.76 25.61 -4.05
C THR A 154 9.16 24.88 -2.83
N PRO A 155 9.54 23.63 -2.55
CA PRO A 155 8.86 22.78 -1.55
C PRO A 155 8.72 23.40 -0.17
N ASP A 156 9.70 24.19 0.29
CA ASP A 156 9.69 24.81 1.61
C ASP A 156 8.66 25.97 1.74
N GLU A 157 8.14 26.45 0.60
CA GLU A 157 7.08 27.48 0.51
C GLU A 157 5.70 26.87 0.22
N ALA A 158 5.59 25.53 0.15
CA ALA A 158 4.31 24.88 -0.11
C ALA A 158 3.30 25.17 1.02
N TRP A 159 2.05 25.39 0.64
CA TRP A 159 0.99 25.73 1.61
C TRP A 159 0.64 24.58 2.56
N SER A 160 0.96 23.35 2.18
CA SER A 160 0.76 22.18 3.01
C SER A 160 1.88 21.17 2.77
N ASP A 161 2.14 20.34 3.79
CA ASP A 161 3.00 19.17 3.70
C ASP A 161 4.41 19.44 3.10
N ALA A 162 4.96 20.65 3.31
CA ALA A 162 6.21 21.13 2.72
C ALA A 162 7.39 20.14 2.87
N ALA A 163 7.49 19.48 4.04
CA ALA A 163 8.60 18.58 4.36
C ALA A 163 8.66 17.31 3.48
N GLN A 164 7.54 16.90 2.88
CA GLN A 164 7.43 15.69 2.07
C GLN A 164 7.41 15.96 0.57
N GLN A 165 7.31 17.21 0.14
CA GLN A 165 7.29 17.57 -1.27
C GLN A 165 8.70 17.61 -1.86
N VAL A 166 8.85 17.14 -3.09
CA VAL A 166 10.11 17.19 -3.85
C VAL A 166 10.03 18.24 -4.95
N THR A 167 11.19 18.73 -5.41
CA THR A 167 11.21 19.58 -6.62
C THR A 167 10.99 18.74 -7.88
N PRO A 168 10.55 19.35 -9.02
CA PRO A 168 10.47 18.64 -10.29
C PRO A 168 11.78 17.97 -10.71
N ALA A 169 12.93 18.61 -10.44
CA ALA A 169 14.25 18.05 -10.74
C ALA A 169 14.54 16.80 -9.87
N GLN A 170 14.19 16.84 -8.58
CA GLN A 170 14.33 15.67 -7.70
C GLN A 170 13.38 14.54 -8.12
N LEU A 171 12.14 14.85 -8.52
CA LEU A 171 11.22 13.84 -9.04
C LEU A 171 11.81 13.13 -10.26
N VAL A 172 12.34 13.89 -11.23
CA VAL A 172 13.01 13.32 -12.41
C VAL A 172 14.18 12.42 -12.02
N GLN A 173 14.97 12.82 -11.01
CA GLN A 173 16.09 12.00 -10.54
C GLN A 173 15.59 10.71 -9.87
N ILE A 174 14.59 10.80 -8.98
CA ILE A 174 13.96 9.63 -8.35
C ILE A 174 13.49 8.65 -9.44
N MET A 175 12.76 9.12 -10.44
CA MET A 175 12.25 8.27 -11.53
C MET A 175 13.35 7.61 -12.36
N LYS A 176 14.51 8.25 -12.53
CA LYS A 176 15.65 7.66 -13.25
C LYS A 176 16.37 6.59 -12.43
N ASP A 177 16.42 6.76 -11.11
CA ASP A 177 17.15 5.87 -10.21
C ASP A 177 16.32 4.65 -9.81
N LEU A 178 14.98 4.73 -9.89
CA LEU A 178 14.08 3.62 -9.61
C LEU A 178 14.29 2.45 -10.59
N ARG A 179 14.34 1.25 -10.04
CA ARG A 179 14.54 0.01 -10.80
C ARG A 179 13.24 -0.79 -10.83
N ILE A 180 12.68 -0.96 -12.03
CA ILE A 180 11.54 -1.85 -12.24
C ILE A 180 12.10 -3.26 -12.41
N ARG A 181 11.77 -4.14 -11.48
CA ARG A 181 12.21 -5.53 -11.52
C ARG A 181 11.35 -6.33 -12.49
N LYS A 182 11.98 -7.30 -13.15
CA LYS A 182 11.24 -8.25 -13.99
C LYS A 182 10.46 -9.21 -13.10
N THR A 183 9.23 -9.50 -13.43
CA THR A 183 8.38 -10.44 -12.70
C THR A 183 8.81 -11.90 -12.86
N SER A 184 9.57 -12.22 -13.93
CA SER A 184 10.14 -13.54 -14.15
C SER A 184 11.43 -13.44 -14.97
N VAL A 185 12.32 -14.37 -14.76
CA VAL A 185 13.54 -14.60 -15.56
C VAL A 185 13.43 -16.01 -16.11
N ALA A 186 13.55 -16.14 -17.45
CA ALA A 186 13.42 -17.43 -18.14
C ALA A 186 14.75 -18.16 -18.31
N GLU A 187 15.87 -17.68 -17.75
CA GLU A 187 17.17 -18.32 -17.85
C GLU A 187 17.19 -19.60 -17.01
N GLU A 188 17.42 -20.75 -17.68
CA GLU A 188 17.43 -22.08 -17.04
C GLU A 188 18.46 -22.16 -15.90
N ASP A 189 19.65 -21.62 -16.08
CA ASP A 189 20.70 -21.58 -15.05
C ASP A 189 20.26 -20.82 -13.79
N TYR A 190 19.59 -19.67 -13.96
CA TYR A 190 19.05 -18.90 -12.85
C TYR A 190 17.96 -19.69 -12.10
N LEU A 191 17.04 -20.30 -12.81
CA LEU A 191 15.95 -21.08 -12.21
C LEU A 191 16.48 -22.31 -11.46
N SER A 192 17.51 -22.98 -12.01
CA SER A 192 18.19 -24.12 -11.38
C SER A 192 18.89 -23.71 -10.09
N GLN A 193 19.67 -22.62 -10.11
CA GLN A 193 20.36 -22.10 -8.93
C GLN A 193 19.36 -21.65 -7.85
N LEU A 194 18.29 -20.95 -8.25
CA LEU A 194 17.24 -20.53 -7.34
C LEU A 194 16.51 -21.74 -6.71
N GLY A 195 16.24 -22.79 -7.51
CA GLY A 195 15.66 -24.04 -7.03
C GLY A 195 16.54 -24.71 -5.97
N THR A 196 17.85 -24.79 -6.22
CA THR A 196 18.81 -25.34 -5.28
C THR A 196 18.84 -24.56 -3.95
N LEU A 197 18.88 -23.22 -4.02
CA LEU A 197 18.89 -22.38 -2.82
C LEU A 197 17.58 -22.52 -2.02
N ARG A 198 16.43 -22.61 -2.69
CA ARG A 198 15.15 -22.86 -2.04
C ARG A 198 15.12 -24.19 -1.32
N SER A 199 15.62 -25.25 -1.94
CA SER A 199 15.72 -26.57 -1.30
C SER A 199 16.63 -26.55 -0.06
N HIS A 200 17.70 -25.74 -0.05
CA HIS A 200 18.51 -25.55 1.15
C HIS A 200 17.74 -24.84 2.28
N ILE A 201 16.89 -23.86 1.93
CA ILE A 201 16.02 -23.19 2.91
C ILE A 201 15.02 -24.20 3.49
N ASP A 202 14.36 -25.01 2.65
CA ASP A 202 13.41 -26.03 3.10
C ASP A 202 14.04 -27.00 4.12
N ILE A 203 15.28 -27.43 3.86
CA ILE A 203 16.03 -28.29 4.79
C ILE A 203 16.29 -27.58 6.13
N LEU A 204 16.65 -26.30 6.10
CA LEU A 204 16.89 -25.52 7.30
C LEU A 204 15.61 -25.28 8.10
N ASP A 205 14.50 -25.02 7.41
CA ASP A 205 13.19 -24.84 8.01
C ASP A 205 12.72 -26.12 8.72
N ASP A 206 12.90 -27.30 8.10
CA ASP A 206 12.63 -28.60 8.73
C ASP A 206 13.47 -28.80 10.00
N GLN A 207 14.76 -28.44 9.97
CA GLN A 207 15.63 -28.51 11.15
C GLN A 207 15.18 -27.54 12.25
N LEU A 208 14.73 -26.34 11.93
CA LEU A 208 14.17 -25.38 12.87
C LEU A 208 12.90 -25.91 13.52
N LEU A 209 12.00 -26.53 12.76
CA LEU A 209 10.79 -27.14 13.28
C LEU A 209 11.12 -28.29 14.25
N ASP A 210 12.10 -29.14 13.92
CA ASP A 210 12.54 -30.21 14.81
C ASP A 210 13.15 -29.66 16.12
N LEU A 211 13.93 -28.59 16.05
CA LEU A 211 14.50 -27.94 17.23
C LEU A 211 13.42 -27.30 18.11
N LEU A 212 12.44 -26.63 17.49
CA LEU A 212 11.28 -26.07 18.20
C LEU A 212 10.47 -27.18 18.91
N LYS A 213 10.24 -28.29 18.25
CA LYS A 213 9.56 -29.45 18.85
C LYS A 213 10.31 -29.96 20.09
N LYS A 214 11.62 -30.20 19.97
CA LYS A 214 12.46 -30.62 21.13
C LYS A 214 12.42 -29.63 22.28
N ARG A 215 12.48 -28.31 21.95
CA ARG A 215 12.34 -27.25 22.96
C ARG A 215 10.99 -27.31 23.69
N MET A 216 9.91 -27.56 22.96
CA MET A 216 8.57 -27.70 23.54
C MET A 216 8.47 -28.94 24.48
N GLU A 217 9.03 -30.06 24.06
CA GLU A 217 9.08 -31.29 24.89
C GLU A 217 9.81 -31.03 26.21
N ILE A 218 10.98 -30.37 26.19
CA ILE A 218 11.73 -29.99 27.40
C ILE A 218 10.92 -29.00 28.26
N ALA A 219 10.24 -28.03 27.65
CA ALA A 219 9.40 -27.07 28.40
C ALA A 219 8.23 -27.77 29.08
N GLU A 220 7.63 -28.78 28.46
CA GLU A 220 6.60 -29.63 29.08
C GLU A 220 7.13 -30.41 30.26
N GLU A 221 8.32 -31.01 30.12
CA GLU A 221 8.99 -31.74 31.25
C GLU A 221 9.28 -30.80 32.42
N ILE A 222 9.78 -29.59 32.15
CA ILE A 222 9.98 -28.56 33.17
C ILE A 222 8.65 -28.23 33.87
N GLY A 223 7.57 -28.07 33.08
CA GLY A 223 6.24 -27.80 33.63
C GLY A 223 5.73 -28.93 34.53
N LYS A 224 5.92 -30.18 34.13
CA LYS A 224 5.57 -31.36 34.95
C LYS A 224 6.39 -31.43 36.25
N LEU A 225 7.69 -31.15 36.18
CA LEU A 225 8.58 -31.11 37.33
C LEU A 225 8.20 -30.02 38.34
N LYS A 226 7.93 -28.81 37.84
CA LYS A 226 7.46 -27.68 38.67
C LYS A 226 6.13 -28.02 39.36
N LYS A 227 5.18 -28.57 38.62
CA LYS A 227 3.87 -28.98 39.18
C LYS A 227 4.00 -30.05 40.26
N ALA A 228 4.87 -31.03 40.05
CA ALA A 228 5.12 -32.12 41.04
C ALA A 228 5.74 -31.61 42.34
N ASN A 229 6.47 -30.48 42.28
CA ASN A 229 7.13 -29.88 43.45
C ASN A 229 6.42 -28.61 43.97
N ASN A 230 5.19 -28.33 43.55
CA ASN A 230 4.42 -27.12 43.90
C ASN A 230 5.20 -25.80 43.71
N VAL A 231 6.00 -25.71 42.67
CA VAL A 231 6.76 -24.50 42.29
C VAL A 231 6.03 -23.80 41.15
N ALA A 232 5.90 -22.46 41.22
CA ALA A 232 5.27 -21.61 40.21
C ALA A 232 6.13 -21.47 38.94
#